data_c6211db96c2817850c348ae23fd00b76
#
_entry.id   c6211db96c2817850c348ae23fd00b76
#
_cell.length_a   1.000
_cell.length_b   1.000
_cell.length_c   1.000
_cell.angle_alpha   90.00
_cell.angle_beta   90.00
_cell.angle_gamma   90.00
#
_symmetry.space_group_name_H-M   'P 1'
#
loop_
_entity.id
_entity.type
_entity.pdbx_description
1 polymer ?
#
loop_
_entity_poly.entity_id
_entity_poly.type
_entity_poly.pdbx_seq_one_letter_code
_entity_poly.pdbx_strand_id
1 'polypeptide(L)'
;MTSRVLPRARLMIASVALLTVIGLTGCTQSEPLTSPVGEWVAVDDDSGTLTIREDGTFTITDASYNPIQAHDADDDYNASGTWQILRDDRELKLDFKEATEGDSAKQTSGLFAPFSSGAIRFHDPDEILDIEFRLSSETVD
;
A
#
# COMPACT_ATOMS: atom_id res chain seq x y z
N MET A 1 50.00 56.87 -56.09
CA MET A 1 50.27 55.80 -55.16
C MET A 1 49.14 55.76 -54.16
N THR A 2 48.17 54.89 -54.38
CA THR A 2 46.95 54.81 -53.58
C THR A 2 46.81 53.39 -53.02
N SER A 3 47.10 53.26 -51.78
CA SER A 3 46.89 51.99 -51.07
C SER A 3 45.44 51.85 -50.68
N ARG A 4 44.80 50.81 -51.23
CA ARG A 4 43.44 50.42 -50.86
C ARG A 4 43.50 49.49 -49.64
N VAL A 5 42.92 49.91 -48.56
CA VAL A 5 42.70 49.09 -47.39
C VAL A 5 41.40 48.31 -47.57
N LEU A 6 41.46 46.97 -47.52
CA LEU A 6 40.31 46.05 -47.55
C LEU A 6 39.73 45.92 -46.15
N PRO A 7 38.42 46.01 -46.00
CA PRO A 7 37.78 45.77 -44.69
C PRO A 7 37.69 44.25 -44.38
N ARG A 8 38.16 43.89 -43.20
CA ARG A 8 38.04 42.56 -42.67
C ARG A 8 36.56 42.28 -42.25
N ALA A 9 35.92 41.39 -42.97
CA ALA A 9 34.63 40.87 -42.58
C ALA A 9 34.79 40.04 -41.29
N ARG A 10 34.12 40.47 -40.23
CA ARG A 10 34.02 39.70 -39.00
C ARG A 10 32.87 38.70 -39.16
N LEU A 11 33.24 37.44 -39.24
CA LEU A 11 32.29 36.32 -39.22
C LEU A 11 31.80 36.14 -37.77
N MET A 12 30.57 36.54 -37.48
CA MET A 12 29.90 36.20 -36.22
C MET A 12 29.39 34.77 -36.31
N ILE A 13 30.03 33.88 -35.58
CA ILE A 13 29.54 32.53 -35.32
C ILE A 13 28.50 32.61 -34.21
N ALA A 14 27.23 32.51 -34.59
CA ALA A 14 26.16 32.38 -33.63
C ALA A 14 26.13 30.90 -33.15
N SER A 15 26.63 30.68 -31.94
CA SER A 15 26.52 29.41 -31.27
C SER A 15 25.11 29.23 -30.75
N VAL A 16 24.32 28.38 -31.43
CA VAL A 16 23.04 27.94 -30.92
C VAL A 16 23.29 26.87 -29.86
N ALA A 17 23.15 27.25 -28.59
CA ALA A 17 23.17 26.32 -27.49
C ALA A 17 21.82 25.55 -27.46
N LEU A 18 21.84 24.31 -27.95
CA LEU A 18 20.73 23.39 -27.85
C LEU A 18 20.66 22.86 -26.40
N LEU A 19 19.79 23.44 -25.59
CA LEU A 19 19.46 22.94 -24.26
C LEU A 19 18.60 21.67 -24.41
N THR A 20 19.25 20.50 -24.39
CA THR A 20 18.56 19.22 -24.19
C THR A 20 18.10 19.13 -22.74
N VAL A 21 16.83 19.41 -22.51
CA VAL A 21 16.17 19.09 -21.25
C VAL A 21 16.00 17.56 -21.21
N ILE A 22 16.93 16.88 -20.53
CA ILE A 22 16.79 15.48 -20.18
C ILE A 22 15.73 15.43 -19.07
N GLY A 23 14.49 15.13 -19.47
CA GLY A 23 13.45 14.80 -18.52
C GLY A 23 13.83 13.51 -17.79
N LEU A 24 14.31 13.66 -16.55
CA LEU A 24 14.38 12.56 -15.59
C LEU A 24 12.95 12.15 -15.25
N THR A 25 12.38 11.25 -16.03
CA THR A 25 11.24 10.46 -15.60
C THR A 25 11.77 9.55 -14.50
N GLY A 26 11.78 10.05 -13.28
CA GLY A 26 12.04 9.24 -12.11
C GLY A 26 10.92 8.20 -12.02
N CYS A 27 11.22 6.95 -12.38
CA CYS A 27 10.45 5.84 -11.88
C CYS A 27 10.59 5.90 -10.35
N THR A 28 9.57 6.40 -9.67
CA THR A 28 9.43 6.19 -8.24
C THR A 28 9.21 4.70 -8.06
N GLN A 29 10.29 3.96 -7.86
CA GLN A 29 10.21 2.62 -7.30
C GLN A 29 9.65 2.83 -5.90
N SER A 30 8.37 2.48 -5.71
CA SER A 30 7.82 2.35 -4.39
C SER A 30 8.69 1.35 -3.65
N GLU A 31 9.38 1.79 -2.60
CA GLU A 31 10.15 0.88 -1.77
C GLU A 31 9.21 -0.21 -1.23
N PRO A 32 9.64 -1.47 -1.18
CA PRO A 32 8.81 -2.52 -0.62
C PRO A 32 8.47 -2.15 0.82
N LEU A 33 7.18 -2.17 1.16
CA LEU A 33 6.71 -1.94 2.52
C LEU A 33 7.34 -2.99 3.44
N THR A 34 8.15 -2.54 4.38
CA THR A 34 8.82 -3.39 5.37
C THR A 34 8.03 -3.52 6.67
N SER A 35 7.02 -2.67 6.86
CA SER A 35 6.15 -2.66 8.05
C SER A 35 4.68 -2.68 7.65
N PRO A 36 3.84 -3.50 8.31
CA PRO A 36 2.40 -3.49 8.11
C PRO A 36 1.69 -2.38 8.87
N VAL A 37 2.39 -1.59 9.68
CA VAL A 37 1.79 -0.52 10.49
C VAL A 37 1.13 0.52 9.60
N GLY A 38 -0.14 0.81 9.89
CA GLY A 38 -0.93 1.75 9.12
C GLY A 38 -2.41 1.41 9.11
N GLU A 39 -3.15 2.19 8.36
CA GLU A 39 -4.57 1.97 8.10
C GLU A 39 -4.74 1.35 6.70
N TRP A 40 -5.44 0.26 6.65
CA TRP A 40 -5.68 -0.54 5.47
C TRP A 40 -7.17 -0.60 5.20
N VAL A 41 -7.59 -0.29 4.00
CA VAL A 41 -8.99 -0.25 3.60
C VAL A 41 -9.28 -1.39 2.64
N ALA A 42 -10.41 -2.06 2.83
CA ALA A 42 -10.88 -3.09 1.92
C ALA A 42 -11.12 -2.50 0.53
N VAL A 43 -10.87 -3.30 -0.49
CA VAL A 43 -10.99 -2.88 -1.90
C VAL A 43 -12.05 -3.72 -2.62
N ASP A 44 -12.33 -3.34 -3.86
CA ASP A 44 -13.34 -3.95 -4.72
C ASP A 44 -14.76 -3.76 -4.14
N ASP A 45 -15.54 -4.82 -4.04
CA ASP A 45 -16.91 -4.80 -3.53
C ASP A 45 -16.99 -5.00 -2.00
N ASP A 46 -15.82 -5.13 -1.34
CA ASP A 46 -15.72 -5.33 0.09
C ASP A 46 -15.69 -4.01 0.87
N SER A 47 -16.07 -4.09 2.14
CA SER A 47 -15.97 -3.01 3.11
C SER A 47 -15.13 -3.39 4.32
N GLY A 48 -14.65 -2.38 5.03
CA GLY A 48 -13.93 -2.53 6.29
C GLY A 48 -12.58 -1.85 6.31
N THR A 49 -12.11 -1.64 7.52
CA THR A 49 -10.80 -1.04 7.82
C THR A 49 -10.02 -1.93 8.77
N LEU A 50 -8.79 -2.27 8.39
CA LEU A 50 -7.83 -2.94 9.24
C LEU A 50 -6.79 -1.91 9.68
N THR A 51 -6.71 -1.62 10.97
CA THR A 51 -5.71 -0.72 11.54
C THR A 51 -4.66 -1.53 12.29
N ILE A 52 -3.40 -1.42 11.88
CA ILE A 52 -2.25 -2.09 12.51
C ILE A 52 -1.40 -1.03 13.20
N ARG A 53 -1.13 -1.21 14.49
CA ARG A 53 -0.43 -0.22 15.32
C ARG A 53 0.96 -0.69 15.71
N GLU A 54 1.85 0.27 15.95
CA GLU A 54 3.23 0.01 16.39
C GLU A 54 3.34 -0.69 17.75
N ASP A 55 2.31 -0.58 18.58
CA ASP A 55 2.25 -1.23 19.89
C ASP A 55 1.98 -2.76 19.84
N GLY A 56 1.90 -3.32 18.63
CA GLY A 56 1.64 -4.73 18.40
C GLY A 56 0.15 -5.11 18.41
N THR A 57 -0.76 -4.13 18.41
CA THR A 57 -2.19 -4.37 18.34
C THR A 57 -2.77 -4.10 16.96
N PHE A 58 -3.92 -4.70 16.67
CA PHE A 58 -4.71 -4.39 15.49
C PHE A 58 -6.20 -4.31 15.81
N THR A 59 -6.94 -3.65 14.94
CA THR A 59 -8.40 -3.67 14.91
C THR A 59 -8.90 -3.84 13.49
N ILE A 60 -9.98 -4.57 13.32
CA ILE A 60 -10.80 -4.60 12.11
C ILE A 60 -12.14 -3.96 12.47
N THR A 61 -12.65 -3.07 11.63
CA THR A 61 -13.92 -2.40 11.81
C THR A 61 -14.76 -2.45 10.54
N ASP A 62 -16.06 -2.70 10.70
CA ASP A 62 -17.08 -2.65 9.65
C ASP A 62 -16.75 -3.50 8.41
N ALA A 63 -16.12 -4.66 8.62
CA ALA A 63 -15.71 -5.53 7.53
C ALA A 63 -16.88 -6.38 7.01
N SER A 64 -16.97 -6.50 5.69
CA SER A 64 -17.93 -7.37 5.00
C SER A 64 -17.59 -8.86 5.03
N TYR A 65 -16.46 -9.23 5.60
CA TYR A 65 -15.94 -10.60 5.61
C TYR A 65 -15.42 -11.00 7.00
N ASN A 66 -15.79 -12.20 7.45
CA ASN A 66 -15.28 -12.81 8.66
C ASN A 66 -14.10 -13.74 8.34
N PRO A 67 -12.86 -13.31 8.58
CA PRO A 67 -11.68 -14.07 8.17
C PRO A 67 -11.44 -15.32 9.01
N ILE A 68 -12.03 -15.43 10.21
CA ILE A 68 -11.88 -16.60 11.08
C ILE A 68 -12.74 -17.76 10.59
N GLN A 69 -13.96 -17.46 10.13
CA GLN A 69 -14.92 -18.45 9.67
C GLN A 69 -14.95 -18.59 8.14
N ALA A 70 -14.18 -17.75 7.45
CA ALA A 70 -14.01 -17.72 6.00
C ALA A 70 -15.37 -17.62 5.26
N HIS A 71 -16.16 -16.61 5.60
CA HIS A 71 -17.43 -16.31 4.94
C HIS A 71 -17.73 -14.82 4.93
N ASP A 72 -18.58 -14.38 4.01
CA ASP A 72 -19.12 -13.02 4.03
C ASP A 72 -19.89 -12.80 5.33
N ALA A 73 -19.65 -11.66 5.95
CA ALA A 73 -20.34 -11.31 7.18
C ALA A 73 -21.80 -10.91 6.88
N ASP A 74 -22.74 -11.46 7.64
CA ASP A 74 -24.15 -11.08 7.54
C ASP A 74 -24.43 -9.68 8.09
N ASP A 75 -23.52 -9.17 8.92
CA ASP A 75 -23.53 -7.84 9.54
C ASP A 75 -22.08 -7.40 9.73
N ASP A 76 -21.85 -6.13 10.10
CA ASP A 76 -20.50 -5.58 10.26
C ASP A 76 -19.62 -6.46 11.18
N TYR A 77 -18.56 -7.00 10.60
CA TYR A 77 -17.56 -7.76 11.37
C TYR A 77 -16.54 -6.82 11.99
N ASN A 78 -16.40 -6.93 13.29
CA ASN A 78 -15.45 -6.15 14.08
C ASN A 78 -14.56 -7.08 14.90
N ALA A 79 -13.26 -6.79 14.95
CA ALA A 79 -12.32 -7.61 15.71
C ALA A 79 -11.15 -6.80 16.23
N SER A 80 -10.50 -7.34 17.26
CA SER A 80 -9.26 -6.80 17.80
C SER A 80 -8.32 -7.91 18.25
N GLY A 81 -7.04 -7.59 18.34
CA GLY A 81 -6.04 -8.55 18.78
C GLY A 81 -4.63 -8.02 18.70
N THR A 82 -3.68 -8.96 18.59
CA THR A 82 -2.25 -8.66 18.49
C THR A 82 -1.69 -9.21 17.20
N TRP A 83 -0.63 -8.58 16.70
CA TRP A 83 0.01 -8.97 15.46
C TRP A 83 1.52 -9.15 15.62
N GLN A 84 2.11 -9.92 14.71
CA GLN A 84 3.55 -10.06 14.55
C GLN A 84 3.88 -10.44 13.10
N ILE A 85 5.06 -10.03 12.64
CA ILE A 85 5.59 -10.46 11.33
C ILE A 85 6.41 -11.74 11.52
N LEU A 86 6.24 -12.66 10.58
CA LEU A 86 6.98 -13.92 10.50
C LEU A 86 7.64 -14.05 9.12
N ARG A 87 8.63 -14.94 9.02
CA ARG A 87 9.25 -15.39 7.77
C ARG A 87 9.73 -14.26 6.86
N ASP A 88 10.80 -13.61 7.28
CA ASP A 88 11.49 -12.60 6.48
C ASP A 88 10.55 -11.45 6.01
N ASP A 89 9.68 -11.00 6.91
CA ASP A 89 8.75 -9.88 6.69
C ASP A 89 7.71 -10.11 5.58
N ARG A 90 7.32 -11.36 5.33
CA ARG A 90 6.36 -11.72 4.26
C ARG A 90 5.05 -12.30 4.74
N GLU A 91 4.97 -12.67 6.00
CA GLU A 91 3.77 -13.27 6.58
C GLU A 91 3.39 -12.54 7.86
N LEU A 92 2.16 -12.06 7.90
CA LEU A 92 1.55 -11.42 9.04
C LEU A 92 0.77 -12.46 9.82
N LYS A 93 1.08 -12.61 11.11
CA LYS A 93 0.27 -13.39 12.04
C LYS A 93 -0.61 -12.46 12.83
N LEU A 94 -1.91 -12.70 12.84
CA LEU A 94 -2.91 -12.00 13.62
C LEU A 94 -3.49 -12.95 14.65
N ASP A 95 -3.36 -12.63 15.93
CA ASP A 95 -3.98 -13.37 17.03
C ASP A 95 -5.21 -12.58 17.51
N PHE A 96 -6.39 -13.00 17.08
CA PHE A 96 -7.66 -12.38 17.45
C PHE A 96 -8.00 -12.66 18.90
N LYS A 97 -8.35 -11.62 19.64
CA LYS A 97 -8.74 -11.67 21.05
C LYS A 97 -10.23 -11.45 21.25
N GLU A 98 -10.82 -10.59 20.43
CA GLU A 98 -12.23 -10.28 20.44
C GLU A 98 -12.72 -10.20 19.00
N ALA A 99 -13.93 -10.68 18.75
CA ALA A 99 -14.60 -10.57 17.46
C ALA A 99 -16.12 -10.53 17.68
N THR A 100 -16.78 -9.70 16.87
CA THR A 100 -18.23 -9.60 16.80
C THR A 100 -18.70 -9.50 15.36
N GLU A 101 -19.94 -9.87 15.10
CA GLU A 101 -20.66 -9.65 13.86
C GLU A 101 -22.02 -9.08 14.25
N GLY A 102 -22.24 -7.81 13.96
CA GLY A 102 -23.27 -7.05 14.66
C GLY A 102 -23.08 -7.10 16.17
N ASP A 103 -24.17 -7.46 16.89
CA ASP A 103 -24.15 -7.59 18.36
C ASP A 103 -23.71 -9.00 18.85
N SER A 104 -23.38 -9.91 17.96
CA SER A 104 -23.08 -11.31 18.28
C SER A 104 -21.58 -11.55 18.41
N ALA A 105 -21.14 -12.05 19.58
CA ALA A 105 -19.76 -12.48 19.76
C ALA A 105 -19.42 -13.68 18.84
N LYS A 106 -18.26 -13.62 18.22
CA LYS A 106 -17.76 -14.65 17.31
C LYS A 106 -16.54 -15.38 17.87
N GLN A 107 -16.24 -16.51 17.28
CA GLN A 107 -15.06 -17.29 17.60
C GLN A 107 -13.79 -16.51 17.25
N THR A 108 -12.75 -16.66 18.07
CA THR A 108 -11.43 -16.07 17.84
C THR A 108 -10.37 -17.15 17.66
N SER A 109 -9.38 -16.88 16.80
CA SER A 109 -8.24 -17.76 16.59
C SER A 109 -7.04 -16.96 16.05
N GLY A 110 -5.94 -17.64 15.76
CA GLY A 110 -4.82 -17.05 15.02
C GLY A 110 -4.97 -17.26 13.52
N LEU A 111 -4.66 -16.25 12.73
CA LEU A 111 -4.60 -16.32 11.27
C LEU A 111 -3.24 -15.89 10.75
N PHE A 112 -2.90 -16.43 9.60
CA PHE A 112 -1.73 -16.01 8.83
C PHE A 112 -2.20 -15.39 7.52
N ALA A 113 -1.69 -14.20 7.24
CA ALA A 113 -2.02 -13.49 6.01
C ALA A 113 -0.74 -13.14 5.26
N PRO A 114 -0.67 -13.40 3.96
CA PRO A 114 0.41 -12.87 3.14
C PRO A 114 0.46 -11.35 3.23
N PHE A 115 1.65 -10.83 3.45
CA PHE A 115 1.93 -9.40 3.47
C PHE A 115 2.96 -9.10 2.40
N SER A 116 2.54 -8.48 1.32
CA SER A 116 3.44 -8.11 0.23
C SER A 116 2.89 -6.97 -0.60
N SER A 117 3.79 -6.08 -1.05
CA SER A 117 3.46 -5.05 -2.05
C SER A 117 2.29 -4.13 -1.70
N GLY A 118 2.08 -3.85 -0.39
CA GLY A 118 1.00 -2.97 0.07
C GLY A 118 -0.39 -3.60 0.03
N ALA A 119 -0.48 -4.92 0.11
CA ALA A 119 -1.74 -5.64 0.26
C ALA A 119 -1.66 -6.66 1.40
N ILE A 120 -2.77 -6.79 2.14
CA ILE A 120 -3.01 -7.84 3.12
C ILE A 120 -4.30 -8.55 2.68
N ARG A 121 -4.22 -9.86 2.48
CA ARG A 121 -5.34 -10.64 1.99
C ARG A 121 -5.69 -11.78 2.95
N PHE A 122 -6.96 -11.87 3.28
CA PHE A 122 -7.54 -13.04 3.93
C PHE A 122 -8.38 -13.79 2.89
N HIS A 123 -8.13 -15.05 2.75
CA HIS A 123 -8.82 -15.88 1.77
C HIS A 123 -9.25 -17.21 2.38
N ASP A 124 -10.32 -17.76 1.87
CA ASP A 124 -10.73 -19.13 2.08
C ASP A 124 -9.70 -20.07 1.42
N PRO A 125 -9.36 -21.21 2.03
CA PRO A 125 -8.52 -22.23 1.40
C PRO A 125 -9.04 -22.71 0.04
N ASP A 126 -10.33 -22.62 -0.20
CA ASP A 126 -10.97 -22.99 -1.47
C ASP A 126 -11.00 -21.82 -2.48
N GLU A 127 -10.47 -20.63 -2.12
CA GLU A 127 -10.34 -19.43 -2.96
C GLU A 127 -11.67 -18.89 -3.54
N ILE A 128 -12.79 -19.20 -2.93
CA ILE A 128 -14.13 -18.76 -3.38
C ILE A 128 -14.47 -17.39 -2.80
N LEU A 129 -14.05 -17.15 -1.55
CA LEU A 129 -14.32 -15.93 -0.81
C LEU A 129 -13.01 -15.37 -0.29
N ASP A 130 -12.81 -14.08 -0.44
CA ASP A 130 -11.64 -13.36 0.08
C ASP A 130 -11.98 -11.91 0.40
N ILE A 131 -11.13 -11.29 1.19
CA ILE A 131 -11.09 -9.83 1.36
C ILE A 131 -9.66 -9.36 1.25
N GLU A 132 -9.44 -8.34 0.43
CA GLU A 132 -8.15 -7.69 0.27
C GLU A 132 -8.19 -6.29 0.88
N PHE A 133 -7.20 -6.01 1.70
CA PHE A 133 -6.96 -4.68 2.27
C PHE A 133 -5.74 -4.04 1.60
N ARG A 134 -5.88 -2.76 1.24
CA ARG A 134 -4.78 -1.95 0.72
C ARG A 134 -4.48 -0.78 1.65
N LEU A 135 -3.22 -0.42 1.75
CA LEU A 135 -2.79 0.71 2.57
C LEU A 135 -3.50 1.98 2.09
N SER A 136 -4.17 2.65 3.02
CA SER A 136 -4.82 3.93 2.75
C SER A 136 -3.76 4.98 2.41
N SER A 137 -3.93 5.67 1.29
CA SER A 137 -3.01 6.72 0.85
C SER A 137 -3.22 8.06 1.59
N GLU A 138 -4.10 8.11 2.58
CA GLU A 138 -4.50 9.34 3.28
C GLU A 138 -3.73 9.65 4.57
N THR A 139 -2.50 9.20 4.74
CA THR A 139 -1.68 9.66 5.86
C THR A 139 -0.32 10.16 5.40
N VAL A 140 -0.32 11.23 4.62
CA VAL A 140 0.84 12.12 4.52
C VAL A 140 0.32 13.56 4.60
N ASP A 141 0.16 14.02 5.83
CA ASP A 141 0.18 15.43 6.17
C ASP A 141 1.27 15.66 7.22
#